data_5a6c8c2b28735de5cc1ab76a5134ba19
#
_entry.id   5a6c8c2b28735de5cc1ab76a5134ba19
#
_cell.length_a   1.000
_cell.length_b   1.000
_cell.length_c   1.000
_cell.angle_alpha   90.00
_cell.angle_beta   90.00
_cell.angle_gamma   90.00
#
_symmetry.space_group_name_H-M   'P 1'
#
loop_
_entity.id
_entity.type
_entity.pdbx_description
1 polymer ?
#
loop_
_entity_poly.entity_id
_entity_poly.type
_entity_poly.pdbx_seq_one_letter_code
_entity_poly.pdbx_strand_id
1 'polypeptide(L)'
;MSLARTVGSLYPGWRMRIYHNVTSAQPAALASLCSLYCGHQHVDLCDTRRLPGLGDLNTQFPVGRFWRFQALGDATVRRLLVRDTDAWLLPRERAAVTQWEESG
;
A
#
# COMPACT_ATOMS: atom_id res chain seq x y z
N MET A 1 1.91 8.20 -15.85
CA MET A 1 0.77 7.53 -15.20
C MET A 1 1.08 7.37 -13.72
N SER A 2 0.11 7.63 -12.84
CA SER A 2 0.34 7.49 -11.39
C SER A 2 0.42 6.02 -10.99
N LEU A 3 1.12 5.74 -9.89
CA LEU A 3 1.22 4.39 -9.35
C LEU A 3 -0.16 3.81 -9.01
N ALA A 4 -1.03 4.61 -8.38
CA ALA A 4 -2.38 4.16 -8.03
C ALA A 4 -3.19 3.75 -9.26
N ARG A 5 -3.11 4.53 -10.33
CA ARG A 5 -3.80 4.22 -11.58
C ARG A 5 -3.24 2.96 -12.23
N THR A 6 -1.92 2.82 -12.22
CA THR A 6 -1.26 1.65 -12.80
C THR A 6 -1.64 0.38 -12.03
N VAL A 7 -1.69 0.42 -10.70
CA VAL A 7 -2.15 -0.71 -9.89
C VAL A 7 -3.59 -1.07 -10.24
N GLY A 8 -4.48 -0.09 -10.35
CA GLY A 8 -5.87 -0.35 -10.72
C GLY A 8 -6.02 -1.02 -12.08
N SER A 9 -5.13 -0.69 -13.02
CA SER A 9 -5.13 -1.25 -14.37
C SER A 9 -4.55 -2.65 -14.44
N LEU A 10 -3.39 -2.88 -13.79
CA LEU A 10 -2.67 -4.15 -13.87
C LEU A 10 -3.17 -5.20 -12.85
N TYR A 11 -3.73 -4.74 -11.75
CA TYR A 11 -4.18 -5.62 -10.67
C TYR A 11 -5.66 -5.37 -10.32
N PRO A 12 -6.60 -5.60 -11.26
CA PRO A 12 -8.02 -5.41 -10.96
C PRO A 12 -8.45 -6.36 -9.84
N GLY A 13 -9.22 -5.83 -8.90
CA GLY A 13 -9.68 -6.60 -7.74
C GLY A 13 -8.71 -6.64 -6.55
N TRP A 14 -7.48 -6.20 -6.75
CA TRP A 14 -6.51 -6.08 -5.66
C TRP A 14 -6.67 -4.72 -4.97
N ARG A 15 -6.36 -4.68 -3.67
CA ARG A 15 -6.31 -3.43 -2.93
C ARG A 15 -4.86 -3.00 -2.73
N MET A 16 -4.63 -1.70 -2.86
CA MET A 16 -3.34 -1.09 -2.62
C MET A 16 -3.36 -0.42 -1.25
N ARG A 17 -2.47 -0.82 -0.36
CA ARG A 17 -2.33 -0.21 0.97
C ARG A 17 -1.09 0.65 1.01
N ILE A 18 -1.25 1.91 1.41
CA ILE A 18 -0.16 2.86 1.61
C ILE A 18 -0.07 3.15 3.11
N TYR A 19 1.02 2.74 3.73
CA TYR A 19 1.28 3.05 5.13
C TYR A 19 2.03 4.38 5.22
N HIS A 20 1.50 5.30 6.03
CA HIS A 20 2.08 6.64 6.16
C HIS A 20 1.97 7.15 7.60
N ASN A 21 2.80 8.14 7.94
CA ASN A 21 2.72 8.87 9.21
C ASN A 21 2.51 10.38 9.01
N VAL A 22 1.97 10.78 7.87
CA VAL A 22 1.68 12.18 7.57
C VAL A 22 0.52 12.68 8.43
N THR A 23 0.68 13.87 9.02
CA THR A 23 -0.32 14.45 9.92
C THR A 23 -0.86 15.76 9.38
N SER A 24 -1.93 16.28 10.00
CA SER A 24 -2.47 17.60 9.71
C SER A 24 -1.48 18.73 10.04
N ALA A 25 -0.45 18.47 10.84
CA ALA A 25 0.64 19.42 11.10
C ALA A 25 1.58 19.55 9.90
N GLN A 26 1.43 18.71 8.87
CA GLN A 26 2.25 18.69 7.67
C GLN A 26 1.33 18.88 6.44
N PRO A 27 0.71 20.07 6.28
CA PRO A 27 -0.33 20.24 5.26
C PRO A 27 0.15 20.03 3.83
N ALA A 28 1.39 20.41 3.51
CA ALA A 28 1.94 20.21 2.17
C ALA A 28 2.14 18.72 1.87
N ALA A 29 2.67 17.96 2.82
CA ALA A 29 2.87 16.52 2.66
C ALA A 29 1.53 15.78 2.57
N LEU A 30 0.55 16.19 3.37
CA LEU A 30 -0.79 15.61 3.34
C LEU A 30 -1.47 15.87 2.00
N ALA A 31 -1.35 17.09 1.46
CA ALA A 31 -1.90 17.44 0.15
C ALA A 31 -1.25 16.62 -0.97
N SER A 32 0.07 16.42 -0.92
CA SER A 32 0.79 15.60 -1.88
C SER A 32 0.35 14.14 -1.82
N LEU A 33 0.21 13.60 -0.62
CA LEU A 33 -0.26 12.22 -0.41
C LEU A 33 -1.65 12.04 -1.00
N CYS A 34 -2.57 12.97 -0.70
CA CYS A 34 -3.92 12.90 -1.21
C CYS A 34 -3.97 13.10 -2.72
N SER A 35 -3.14 13.99 -3.29
CA SER A 35 -3.05 14.20 -4.74
C SER A 35 -2.68 12.92 -5.47
N LEU A 36 -1.80 12.09 -4.90
CA LEU A 36 -1.37 10.85 -5.52
C LEU A 36 -2.35 9.69 -5.33
N TYR A 37 -3.05 9.62 -4.20
CA TYR A 37 -3.75 8.40 -3.79
C TYR A 37 -5.22 8.57 -3.45
N CYS A 38 -5.69 9.77 -3.11
CA CYS A 38 -7.11 9.98 -2.83
C CYS A 38 -7.95 9.86 -4.11
N GLY A 39 -9.22 9.45 -3.96
CA GLY A 39 -10.12 9.32 -5.09
C GLY A 39 -10.03 8.01 -5.85
N HIS A 40 -9.16 7.10 -5.45
CA HIS A 40 -9.05 5.76 -6.01
C HIS A 40 -9.71 4.75 -5.06
N GLN A 41 -10.74 4.06 -5.51
CA GLN A 41 -11.50 3.13 -4.66
C GLN A 41 -10.69 1.92 -4.19
N HIS A 42 -9.67 1.54 -4.95
CA HIS A 42 -8.83 0.38 -4.63
C HIS A 42 -7.65 0.72 -3.71
N VAL A 43 -7.51 1.98 -3.30
CA VAL A 43 -6.40 2.44 -2.46
C VAL A 43 -6.87 2.72 -1.04
N ASP A 44 -6.17 2.13 -0.08
CA ASP A 44 -6.36 2.40 1.35
C ASP A 44 -5.15 3.16 1.87
N LEU A 45 -5.38 4.35 2.42
CA LEU A 45 -4.36 5.11 3.12
C LEU A 45 -4.40 4.73 4.60
N CYS A 46 -3.32 4.15 5.10
CA CYS A 46 -3.26 3.60 6.45
C CYS A 46 -2.32 4.45 7.31
N ASP A 47 -2.90 5.18 8.27
CA ASP A 47 -2.13 5.95 9.24
C ASP A 47 -1.46 4.98 10.22
N THR A 48 -0.14 4.97 10.24
CA THR A 48 0.63 4.03 11.07
C THR A 48 0.50 4.28 12.56
N ARG A 49 -0.09 5.39 12.98
CA ARG A 49 -0.33 5.70 14.38
C ARG A 49 -1.64 5.11 14.91
N ARG A 50 -2.55 4.68 14.03
CA ARG A 50 -3.92 4.30 14.38
C ARG A 50 -4.39 3.05 13.67
N LEU A 51 -3.52 2.07 13.50
CA LEU A 51 -3.90 0.84 12.82
C LEU A 51 -4.79 -0.02 13.73
N PRO A 52 -5.93 -0.51 13.22
CA PRO A 52 -6.79 -1.40 14.00
C PRO A 52 -6.04 -2.63 14.50
N GLY A 53 -6.09 -2.86 15.82
CA GLY A 53 -5.45 -4.00 16.46
C GLY A 53 -3.93 -3.90 16.62
N LEU A 54 -3.27 -2.94 15.99
CA LEU A 54 -1.81 -2.81 16.03
C LEU A 54 -1.33 -1.56 16.78
N GLY A 55 -2.20 -0.55 16.92
CA GLY A 55 -1.85 0.69 17.58
C GLY A 55 -0.91 1.56 16.77
N ASP A 56 0.10 2.12 17.42
CA ASP A 56 1.03 3.07 16.81
C ASP A 56 2.33 2.37 16.40
N LEU A 57 2.50 2.14 15.10
CA LEU A 57 3.71 1.52 14.57
C LEU A 57 4.95 2.42 14.67
N ASN A 58 4.77 3.75 14.81
CA ASN A 58 5.91 4.67 14.95
C ASN A 58 6.67 4.44 16.24
N THR A 59 6.02 3.93 17.30
CA THR A 59 6.67 3.60 18.56
C THR A 59 7.27 2.20 18.53
N GLN A 60 6.63 1.24 17.86
CA GLN A 60 7.07 -0.15 17.78
C GLN A 60 8.14 -0.34 16.72
N PHE A 61 7.96 0.29 15.56
CA PHE A 61 8.84 0.18 14.41
C PHE A 61 9.11 1.56 13.84
N PRO A 62 10.06 2.32 14.40
CA PRO A 62 10.32 3.71 13.96
C PRO A 62 10.87 3.82 12.54
N VAL A 63 11.37 2.70 11.96
CA VAL A 63 11.85 2.68 10.58
C VAL A 63 10.70 2.31 9.65
N GLY A 64 10.25 3.25 8.83
CA GLY A 64 9.04 3.10 8.01
C GLY A 64 9.07 1.93 7.04
N ARG A 65 10.27 1.47 6.64
CA ARG A 65 10.37 0.35 5.70
C ARG A 65 9.82 -0.97 6.26
N PHE A 66 9.63 -1.09 7.58
CA PHE A 66 9.07 -2.30 8.19
C PHE A 66 7.53 -2.29 8.24
N TRP A 67 6.89 -1.14 8.05
CA TRP A 67 5.43 -1.03 8.15
C TRP A 67 4.72 -1.87 7.10
N ARG A 68 5.30 -1.99 5.91
CA ARG A 68 4.71 -2.73 4.78
C ARG A 68 4.44 -4.21 5.11
N PHE A 69 5.18 -4.77 6.04
CA PHE A 69 5.05 -6.18 6.40
C PHE A 69 3.91 -6.44 7.41
N GLN A 70 3.28 -5.39 7.94
CA GLN A 70 2.21 -5.56 8.93
C GLN A 70 0.97 -6.22 8.34
N ALA A 71 0.77 -6.14 7.04
CA ALA A 71 -0.34 -6.81 6.36
C ALA A 71 -0.27 -8.34 6.49
N LEU A 72 0.91 -8.91 6.77
CA LEU A 72 1.06 -10.35 7.00
C LEU A 72 0.25 -10.86 8.22
N GLY A 73 0.01 -9.99 9.20
CA GLY A 73 -0.79 -10.32 10.37
C GLY A 73 -2.29 -10.09 10.21
N ASP A 74 -2.73 -9.65 9.05
CA ASP A 74 -4.14 -9.34 8.79
C ASP A 74 -4.86 -10.58 8.26
N ALA A 75 -5.80 -11.12 9.03
CA ALA A 75 -6.54 -12.33 8.67
C ALA A 75 -7.42 -12.17 7.41
N THR A 76 -7.71 -10.94 6.99
CA THR A 76 -8.49 -10.68 5.78
C THR A 76 -7.64 -10.70 4.51
N VAL A 77 -6.32 -10.72 4.63
CA VAL A 77 -5.39 -10.73 3.50
C VAL A 77 -5.12 -12.17 3.08
N ARG A 78 -5.45 -12.50 1.82
CA ARG A 78 -5.22 -13.83 1.25
C ARG A 78 -3.88 -13.91 0.53
N ARG A 79 -3.52 -12.84 -0.17
CA ARG A 79 -2.27 -12.74 -0.95
C ARG A 79 -1.70 -11.35 -0.77
N LEU A 80 -0.39 -11.25 -0.67
CA LEU A 80 0.31 -10.00 -0.43
C LEU A 80 1.47 -9.85 -1.39
N LEU A 81 1.57 -8.67 -2.03
CA LEU A 81 2.74 -8.25 -2.77
C LEU A 81 3.28 -6.99 -2.12
N VAL A 82 4.56 -7.00 -1.74
CA VAL A 82 5.22 -5.87 -1.10
C VAL A 82 6.07 -5.15 -2.13
N ARG A 83 5.88 -3.82 -2.26
CA ARG A 83 6.59 -3.02 -3.26
C ARG A 83 6.99 -1.67 -2.70
N ASP A 84 8.05 -1.11 -3.26
CA ASP A 84 8.42 0.29 -3.04
C ASP A 84 7.60 1.19 -3.97
N THR A 85 7.20 2.36 -3.46
CA THR A 85 6.36 3.30 -4.23
C THR A 85 7.09 3.93 -5.41
N ASP A 86 8.41 3.87 -5.43
CA ASP A 86 9.23 4.37 -6.52
C ASP A 86 9.58 3.31 -7.58
N ALA A 87 9.15 2.05 -7.36
CA ALA A 87 9.39 0.98 -8.31
C ALA A 87 8.35 1.00 -9.45
N TRP A 88 8.80 0.75 -10.68
CA TRP A 88 7.91 0.68 -11.83
C TRP A 88 7.14 -0.63 -11.85
N LEU A 89 5.85 -0.55 -12.19
CA LEU A 89 5.01 -1.72 -12.44
C LEU A 89 5.00 -2.03 -13.94
N LEU A 90 5.35 -3.27 -14.30
CA LEU A 90 5.45 -3.70 -15.68
C LEU A 90 4.44 -4.83 -15.95
N PRO A 91 3.90 -4.91 -17.20
CA PRO A 91 2.99 -6.00 -17.57
C PRO A 91 3.59 -7.39 -17.36
N ARG A 92 4.90 -7.57 -17.57
CA ARG A 92 5.55 -8.87 -17.35
C ARG A 92 5.52 -9.29 -15.89
N GLU A 93 5.58 -8.33 -14.96
CA GLU A 93 5.43 -8.62 -13.54
C GLU A 93 4.02 -9.13 -13.25
N ARG A 94 3.01 -8.49 -13.83
CA ARG A 94 1.62 -8.94 -13.68
C ARG A 94 1.47 -10.36 -14.23
N ALA A 95 2.11 -10.67 -15.33
CA ALA A 95 2.09 -12.04 -15.89
C ALA A 95 2.72 -13.05 -14.92
N ALA A 96 3.83 -12.69 -14.28
CA ALA A 96 4.47 -13.54 -13.28
C ALA A 96 3.57 -13.76 -12.06
N VAL A 97 2.89 -12.72 -11.59
CA VAL A 97 1.94 -12.82 -10.48
C VAL A 97 0.76 -13.72 -10.85
N THR A 98 0.23 -13.57 -12.05
CA THR A 98 -0.86 -14.43 -12.54
C THR A 98 -0.43 -15.89 -12.54
N GLN A 99 0.78 -16.18 -13.00
CA GLN A 99 1.32 -17.53 -12.98
C GLN A 99 1.43 -18.06 -11.54
N TRP A 100 1.87 -17.23 -10.62
CA TRP A 100 1.93 -17.60 -9.20
C TRP A 100 0.55 -17.88 -8.62
N GLU A 101 -0.45 -17.05 -8.93
CA GLU A 101 -1.83 -17.26 -8.50
C GLU A 101 -2.40 -18.57 -9.02
N GLU A 102 -2.11 -18.91 -10.29
CA GLU A 102 -2.59 -20.13 -10.94
C GLU A 102 -1.91 -21.39 -10.43
N SER A 103 -0.71 -21.29 -9.90
CA SER A 103 0.03 -22.43 -9.37
C SER A 103 -0.46 -22.90 -8.01
N GLY A 104 -1.37 -22.19 -7.43
CA GLY A 104 -1.96 -22.57 -6.17
C GLY A 104 -1.82 -21.63 -5.06
#